data_67bc9759bfcc9ed20639d327cdbfd499
#
_entry.id   67bc9759bfcc9ed20639d327cdbfd499
#
_cell.length_a   1.000
_cell.length_b   1.000
_cell.length_c   1.000
_cell.angle_alpha   90.00
_cell.angle_beta   90.00
_cell.angle_gamma   90.00
#
_symmetry.space_group_name_H-M   'P 1'
#
loop_
_entity.id
_entity.type
_entity.pdbx_description
1 polymer ?
#
loop_
_entity_poly.entity_id
_entity_poly.type
_entity_poly.pdbx_seq_one_letter_code
_entity_poly.pdbx_strand_id
1 'polypeptide(L)'
;GLEGGHHKRRILHAGGDATGRWITEFAISKVMERDNIKIFENTLLLDLLVKDGVCYGVRCWSENEELQAEAEGSEVMLFANHVFLTSGGASAVYARTTNPQTTIGDGVAIAYKAGCRIMDMEFIQFHPSGLYLKDSSRAFLISEAVRGERAHLLGKDGKRFMVPIH
;
A
#
# COMPACT_ATOMS: atom_id res chain seq x y z
N GLY A 1 -9.34 -4.02 -20.70
CA GLY A 1 -8.93 -2.64 -20.99
C GLY A 1 -7.60 -2.57 -21.72
N LEU A 2 -7.29 -1.39 -22.23
CA LEU A 2 -6.01 -1.01 -22.79
C LEU A 2 -5.34 -0.03 -21.80
N GLU A 3 -4.12 -0.35 -21.40
CA GLU A 3 -3.30 0.52 -20.57
C GLU A 3 -2.18 1.16 -21.40
N GLY A 4 -1.57 2.22 -20.86
CA GLY A 4 -0.45 2.89 -21.51
C GLY A 4 0.69 1.90 -21.84
N GLY A 5 1.19 1.93 -23.08
CA GLY A 5 2.22 1.02 -23.56
C GLY A 5 1.75 -0.37 -24.00
N HIS A 6 0.46 -0.70 -23.81
CA HIS A 6 -0.10 -1.96 -24.31
C HIS A 6 -0.71 -1.80 -25.71
N HIS A 7 -0.48 -2.79 -26.57
CA HIS A 7 -1.02 -2.85 -27.93
C HIS A 7 -2.28 -3.73 -28.07
N LYS A 8 -2.64 -4.45 -27.00
CA LYS A 8 -3.79 -5.34 -26.97
C LYS A 8 -4.57 -5.15 -25.68
N ARG A 9 -5.90 -5.26 -25.74
CA ARG A 9 -6.80 -5.22 -24.58
C ARG A 9 -6.70 -6.51 -23.79
N ARG A 10 -5.76 -6.57 -22.83
CA ARG A 10 -5.51 -7.74 -21.97
C ARG A 10 -5.60 -7.42 -20.47
N ILE A 11 -5.83 -6.17 -20.11
CA ILE A 11 -5.93 -5.76 -18.73
C ILE A 11 -7.36 -5.95 -18.26
N LEU A 12 -7.52 -6.71 -17.18
CA LEU A 12 -8.81 -6.93 -16.53
C LEU A 12 -9.08 -5.80 -15.53
N HIS A 13 -10.32 -5.35 -15.49
CA HIS A 13 -10.79 -4.34 -14.57
C HIS A 13 -12.04 -4.85 -13.86
N ALA A 14 -12.24 -4.41 -12.63
CA ALA A 14 -13.45 -4.60 -11.84
C ALA A 14 -13.88 -3.27 -11.24
N GLY A 15 -15.19 -2.97 -11.28
CA GLY A 15 -15.72 -1.73 -10.73
C GLY A 15 -15.14 -0.45 -11.36
N GLY A 16 -14.94 -0.43 -12.70
CA GLY A 16 -14.29 0.68 -13.38
C GLY A 16 -12.78 0.72 -13.12
N ASP A 17 -12.30 1.74 -12.41
CA ASP A 17 -10.91 1.92 -12.00
C ASP A 17 -10.61 1.41 -10.57
N ALA A 18 -11.58 0.76 -9.94
CA ALA A 18 -11.51 0.29 -8.55
C ALA A 18 -11.11 -1.18 -8.40
N THR A 19 -10.36 -1.74 -9.34
CA THR A 19 -9.97 -3.17 -9.36
C THR A 19 -9.29 -3.61 -8.06
N GLY A 20 -8.36 -2.81 -7.54
CA GLY A 20 -7.68 -3.11 -6.28
C GLY A 20 -8.65 -3.22 -5.10
N ARG A 21 -9.61 -2.31 -5.02
CA ARG A 21 -10.66 -2.33 -3.99
C ARG A 21 -11.48 -3.64 -4.06
N TRP A 22 -11.93 -4.03 -5.25
CA TRP A 22 -12.72 -5.25 -5.45
C TRP A 22 -11.96 -6.51 -5.04
N ILE A 23 -10.67 -6.60 -5.41
CA ILE A 23 -9.82 -7.72 -5.02
C ILE A 23 -9.67 -7.77 -3.49
N THR A 24 -9.44 -6.61 -2.86
CA THR A 24 -9.26 -6.52 -1.41
C THR A 24 -10.55 -6.90 -0.67
N GLU A 25 -11.69 -6.35 -1.06
CA GLU A 25 -12.99 -6.68 -0.46
C GLU A 25 -13.32 -8.18 -0.59
N PHE A 26 -13.04 -8.77 -1.77
CA PHE A 26 -13.19 -10.21 -1.97
C PHE A 26 -12.26 -11.02 -1.06
N ALA A 27 -10.99 -10.64 -0.96
CA ALA A 27 -10.03 -11.33 -0.10
C ALA A 27 -10.45 -11.24 1.38
N ILE A 28 -10.87 -10.07 1.84
CA ILE A 28 -11.40 -9.88 3.21
C ILE A 28 -12.60 -10.79 3.46
N SER A 29 -13.56 -10.84 2.53
CA SER A 29 -14.73 -11.72 2.69
C SER A 29 -14.32 -13.19 2.85
N LYS A 30 -13.31 -13.64 2.11
CA LYS A 30 -12.79 -15.02 2.22
C LYS A 30 -12.03 -15.29 3.51
N VAL A 31 -11.36 -14.29 4.06
CA VAL A 31 -10.72 -14.40 5.38
C VAL A 31 -11.77 -14.49 6.49
N MET A 32 -12.82 -13.67 6.42
CA MET A 32 -13.91 -13.66 7.41
C MET A 32 -14.74 -14.97 7.43
N GLU A 33 -14.74 -15.74 6.33
CA GLU A 33 -15.37 -17.07 6.26
C GLU A 33 -14.55 -18.16 6.98
N ARG A 34 -13.37 -17.85 7.57
CA ARG A 34 -12.42 -18.83 8.10
C ARG A 34 -12.32 -18.77 9.62
N ASP A 35 -12.80 -19.77 10.32
CA ASP A 35 -12.72 -19.86 11.79
C ASP A 35 -11.30 -20.01 12.33
N ASN A 36 -10.35 -20.44 11.48
CA ASN A 36 -8.95 -20.61 11.86
C ASN A 36 -8.09 -19.36 11.63
N ILE A 37 -8.67 -18.25 11.21
CA ILE A 37 -7.99 -16.95 11.03
C ILE A 37 -8.54 -15.97 12.06
N LYS A 38 -7.66 -15.36 12.82
CA LYS A 38 -7.99 -14.24 13.71
C LYS A 38 -7.50 -12.93 13.11
N ILE A 39 -8.35 -11.91 13.15
CA ILE A 39 -8.03 -10.56 12.67
C ILE A 39 -8.02 -9.64 13.88
N PHE A 40 -6.93 -8.94 14.08
CA PHE A 40 -6.79 -7.94 15.13
C PHE A 40 -6.70 -6.56 14.49
N GLU A 41 -7.84 -5.90 14.35
CA GLU A 41 -7.91 -4.50 13.93
C GLU A 41 -7.40 -3.58 15.05
N ASN A 42 -7.14 -2.31 14.73
CA ASN A 42 -6.61 -1.31 15.68
C ASN A 42 -5.35 -1.79 16.43
N THR A 43 -4.51 -2.52 15.71
CA THR A 43 -3.28 -3.11 16.24
C THR A 43 -2.08 -2.67 15.41
N LEU A 44 -1.24 -1.83 16.01
CA LEU A 44 -0.05 -1.27 15.37
C LEU A 44 1.18 -2.13 15.68
N LEU A 45 1.86 -2.59 14.65
CA LEU A 45 3.14 -3.27 14.79
C LEU A 45 4.22 -2.28 15.25
N LEU A 46 4.89 -2.58 16.35
CA LEU A 46 5.99 -1.78 16.89
C LEU A 46 7.36 -2.36 16.56
N ASP A 47 7.53 -3.67 16.76
CA ASP A 47 8.79 -4.36 16.52
C ASP A 47 8.58 -5.85 16.18
N LEU A 48 9.59 -6.45 15.55
CA LEU A 48 9.73 -7.91 15.46
C LEU A 48 10.47 -8.43 16.70
N LEU A 49 10.01 -9.55 17.25
CA LEU A 49 10.69 -10.26 18.35
C LEU A 49 11.72 -11.20 17.75
N VAL A 50 12.99 -10.78 17.80
CA VAL A 50 14.10 -11.54 17.23
C VAL A 50 15.11 -11.93 18.32
N LYS A 51 15.51 -13.19 18.35
CA LYS A 51 16.57 -13.71 19.19
C LYS A 51 17.43 -14.68 18.39
N ASP A 52 18.73 -14.54 18.48
CA ASP A 52 19.72 -15.37 17.80
C ASP A 52 19.47 -15.50 16.27
N GLY A 53 19.00 -14.39 15.64
CA GLY A 53 18.68 -14.32 14.21
C GLY A 53 17.36 -14.97 13.81
N VAL A 54 16.55 -15.43 14.77
CA VAL A 54 15.24 -16.06 14.52
C VAL A 54 14.14 -15.14 15.00
N CYS A 55 13.18 -14.84 14.11
CA CYS A 55 11.95 -14.13 14.45
C CYS A 55 10.91 -15.13 14.99
N TYR A 56 10.39 -14.88 16.18
CA TYR A 56 9.42 -15.73 16.85
C TYR A 56 8.13 -15.02 17.23
N GLY A 57 7.95 -13.80 16.76
CA GLY A 57 6.73 -13.06 17.03
C GLY A 57 6.87 -11.58 16.75
N VAL A 58 5.88 -10.83 17.24
CA VAL A 58 5.78 -9.40 17.08
C VAL A 58 5.41 -8.71 18.40
N ARG A 59 5.85 -7.46 18.57
CA ARG A 59 5.40 -6.56 19.62
C ARG A 59 4.50 -5.50 18.97
N CYS A 60 3.31 -5.35 19.49
CA CYS A 60 2.30 -4.45 18.95
C CYS A 60 1.78 -3.50 20.05
N TRP A 61 1.28 -2.35 19.64
CA TRP A 61 0.33 -1.56 20.42
C TRP A 61 -1.07 -1.89 19.92
N SER A 62 -1.98 -2.24 20.81
CA SER A 62 -3.32 -2.64 20.42
C SER A 62 -4.39 -1.93 21.24
N GLU A 63 -5.43 -1.47 20.54
CA GLU A 63 -6.70 -1.03 21.10
C GLU A 63 -7.80 -2.10 20.89
N ASN A 64 -7.43 -3.29 20.47
CA ASN A 64 -8.35 -4.39 20.23
C ASN A 64 -8.70 -5.09 21.55
N GLU A 65 -9.98 -5.18 21.87
CA GLU A 65 -10.48 -5.73 23.12
C GLU A 65 -10.07 -7.19 23.36
N GLU A 66 -9.93 -8.00 22.29
CA GLU A 66 -9.50 -9.39 22.40
C GLU A 66 -8.05 -9.56 22.85
N LEU A 67 -7.22 -8.53 22.65
CA LEU A 67 -5.80 -8.54 22.98
C LEU A 67 -5.49 -7.80 24.28
N GLN A 68 -6.44 -7.03 24.80
CA GLN A 68 -6.23 -6.21 25.99
C GLN A 68 -6.54 -7.00 27.26
N ALA A 69 -5.62 -6.94 28.22
CA ALA A 69 -5.84 -7.54 29.52
C ALA A 69 -6.55 -6.58 30.52
N GLU A 70 -6.29 -5.26 30.49
CA GLU A 70 -6.74 -4.37 31.57
C GLU A 70 -6.95 -2.86 31.24
N ALA A 71 -6.67 -2.35 30.02
CA ALA A 71 -6.76 -0.90 29.76
C ALA A 71 -6.96 -0.53 28.29
N GLU A 72 -7.49 0.66 28.04
CA GLU A 72 -7.55 1.29 26.72
C GLU A 72 -6.14 1.45 26.14
N GLY A 73 -5.79 0.61 25.18
CA GLY A 73 -4.52 0.58 24.49
C GLY A 73 -3.35 0.04 25.33
N SER A 74 -2.82 -1.11 24.96
CA SER A 74 -1.70 -1.74 25.66
C SER A 74 -0.67 -2.33 24.69
N GLU A 75 0.57 -2.47 25.16
CA GLU A 75 1.56 -3.25 24.45
C GLU A 75 1.27 -4.75 24.63
N VAL A 76 1.22 -5.47 23.50
CA VAL A 76 0.99 -6.91 23.46
C VAL A 76 2.09 -7.60 22.66
N MET A 77 2.40 -8.81 23.05
CA MET A 77 3.33 -9.70 22.32
C MET A 77 2.55 -10.86 21.72
N LEU A 78 2.65 -11.03 20.42
CA LEU A 78 2.06 -12.15 19.70
C LEU A 78 3.17 -13.07 19.23
N PHE A 79 3.14 -14.33 19.65
CA PHE A 79 4.14 -15.32 19.30
C PHE A 79 3.68 -16.18 18.14
N ALA A 80 4.58 -16.45 17.20
CA ALA A 80 4.32 -17.27 16.03
C ALA A 80 5.58 -17.94 15.51
N ASN A 81 5.43 -19.10 14.89
CA ASN A 81 6.55 -19.81 14.24
C ASN A 81 7.00 -19.11 12.95
N HIS A 82 6.12 -18.35 12.32
CA HIS A 82 6.39 -17.58 11.09
C HIS A 82 5.69 -16.24 11.16
N VAL A 83 6.38 -15.19 10.72
CA VAL A 83 5.84 -13.83 10.60
C VAL A 83 6.00 -13.36 9.16
N PHE A 84 4.90 -12.96 8.55
CA PHE A 84 4.87 -12.35 7.22
C PHE A 84 4.63 -10.86 7.35
N LEU A 85 5.62 -10.05 6.98
CA LEU A 85 5.51 -8.60 7.01
C LEU A 85 5.01 -8.09 5.65
N THR A 86 3.75 -7.64 5.60
CA THR A 86 3.07 -7.19 4.38
C THR A 86 2.51 -5.77 4.51
N SER A 87 3.23 -4.91 5.20
CA SER A 87 2.86 -3.54 5.59
C SER A 87 2.83 -2.51 4.44
N GLY A 88 3.18 -2.92 3.22
CA GLY A 88 3.24 -2.02 2.06
C GLY A 88 4.55 -1.25 1.95
N GLY A 89 4.54 -0.20 1.13
CA GLY A 89 5.70 0.60 0.80
C GLY A 89 5.85 1.89 1.62
N ALA A 90 6.59 2.87 1.06
CA ALA A 90 6.99 4.10 1.75
C ALA A 90 6.59 5.38 0.99
N SER A 91 5.60 5.34 0.12
CA SER A 91 5.29 6.46 -0.77
C SER A 91 4.75 7.71 -0.06
N ALA A 92 4.24 7.57 1.18
CA ALA A 92 3.75 8.70 1.97
C ALA A 92 4.87 9.52 2.64
N VAL A 93 6.15 9.15 2.49
CA VAL A 93 7.28 10.00 2.87
C VAL A 93 7.45 11.21 1.92
N TYR A 94 6.83 11.15 0.76
CA TYR A 94 6.81 12.28 -0.19
C TYR A 94 5.67 13.24 0.13
N ALA A 95 5.91 14.52 -0.12
CA ALA A 95 4.93 15.58 0.13
C ALA A 95 3.59 15.37 -0.62
N ARG A 96 3.63 14.62 -1.72
CA ARG A 96 2.45 14.25 -2.51
C ARG A 96 2.55 12.79 -2.92
N THR A 97 1.46 12.07 -2.73
CA THR A 97 1.36 10.65 -3.10
C THR A 97 -0.02 10.33 -3.62
N THR A 98 -0.13 9.34 -4.48
CA THR A 98 -1.42 8.76 -4.92
C THR A 98 -1.88 7.64 -3.98
N ASN A 99 -1.01 7.18 -3.08
CA ASN A 99 -1.31 6.14 -2.10
C ASN A 99 -1.94 6.70 -0.81
N PRO A 100 -2.49 5.84 0.05
CA PRO A 100 -2.90 6.23 1.40
C PRO A 100 -1.75 6.83 2.21
N GLN A 101 -2.05 7.77 3.09
CA GLN A 101 -1.06 8.42 3.95
C GLN A 101 -0.44 7.48 5.00
N THR A 102 -1.04 6.33 5.21
CA THR A 102 -0.52 5.26 6.09
C THR A 102 0.64 4.48 5.48
N THR A 103 0.98 4.70 4.20
CA THR A 103 2.08 4.00 3.51
C THR A 103 3.40 4.69 3.79
N ILE A 104 3.83 4.71 5.05
CA ILE A 104 4.98 5.49 5.55
C ILE A 104 6.30 4.71 5.61
N GLY A 105 6.29 3.40 5.30
CA GLY A 105 7.51 2.58 5.29
C GLY A 105 7.90 2.04 6.67
N ASP A 106 7.00 2.07 7.63
CA ASP A 106 7.19 1.56 8.99
C ASP A 106 7.65 0.10 9.02
N GLY A 107 7.06 -0.78 8.20
CA GLY A 107 7.50 -2.16 8.10
C GLY A 107 8.92 -2.32 7.58
N VAL A 108 9.36 -1.47 6.66
CA VAL A 108 10.77 -1.45 6.21
C VAL A 108 11.68 -1.04 7.37
N ALA A 109 11.31 -0.02 8.13
CA ALA A 109 12.08 0.44 9.28
C ALA A 109 12.17 -0.65 10.37
N ILE A 110 11.06 -1.33 10.66
CA ILE A 110 11.00 -2.43 11.63
C ILE A 110 11.86 -3.61 11.16
N ALA A 111 11.79 -3.99 9.88
CA ALA A 111 12.63 -5.03 9.31
C ALA A 111 14.12 -4.68 9.41
N TYR A 112 14.50 -3.44 9.12
CA TYR A 112 15.86 -2.95 9.26
C TYR A 112 16.35 -3.05 10.71
N LYS A 113 15.56 -2.59 11.68
CA LYS A 113 15.86 -2.71 13.12
C LYS A 113 16.05 -4.17 13.54
N ALA A 114 15.32 -5.08 12.95
CA ALA A 114 15.41 -6.52 13.20
C ALA A 114 16.63 -7.19 12.53
N GLY A 115 17.47 -6.43 11.81
CA GLY A 115 18.68 -6.91 11.17
C GLY A 115 18.46 -7.46 9.75
N CYS A 116 17.31 -7.24 9.13
CA CYS A 116 17.09 -7.62 7.74
C CYS A 116 17.92 -6.77 6.79
N ARG A 117 18.42 -7.42 5.72
CA ARG A 117 19.07 -6.70 4.63
C ARG A 117 18.03 -5.94 3.83
N ILE A 118 18.20 -4.60 3.73
CA ILE A 118 17.37 -3.72 2.92
C ILE A 118 18.09 -3.42 1.62
N MET A 119 17.37 -3.47 0.51
CA MET A 119 17.89 -3.22 -0.83
C MET A 119 16.93 -2.38 -1.66
N ASP A 120 17.46 -1.68 -2.65
CA ASP A 120 16.70 -1.02 -3.72
C ASP A 120 15.71 0.06 -3.22
N MET A 121 16.01 0.70 -2.10
CA MET A 121 15.14 1.71 -1.48
C MET A 121 15.00 2.98 -2.32
N GLU A 122 15.91 3.23 -3.25
CA GLU A 122 15.84 4.32 -4.21
C GLU A 122 14.80 4.11 -5.31
N PHE A 123 14.35 2.86 -5.53
CA PHE A 123 13.39 2.53 -6.59
C PHE A 123 11.95 2.73 -6.13
N ILE A 124 11.51 3.99 -6.15
CA ILE A 124 10.12 4.36 -5.95
C ILE A 124 9.50 4.76 -7.28
N GLN A 125 8.40 4.11 -7.65
CA GLN A 125 7.68 4.44 -8.86
C GLN A 125 6.87 5.72 -8.69
N PHE A 126 7.16 6.73 -9.52
CA PHE A 126 6.37 7.94 -9.63
C PHE A 126 5.35 7.79 -10.76
N HIS A 127 4.07 7.84 -10.42
CA HIS A 127 3.01 7.79 -11.42
C HIS A 127 2.95 9.13 -12.18
N PRO A 128 2.96 9.13 -13.52
CA PRO A 128 3.12 10.35 -14.31
C PRO A 128 1.87 11.24 -14.36
N SER A 129 0.72 10.74 -13.95
CA SER A 129 -0.56 11.46 -14.09
C SER A 129 -1.33 11.47 -12.78
N GLY A 130 -1.12 12.50 -11.99
CA GLY A 130 -1.88 12.79 -10.78
C GLY A 130 -2.55 14.17 -10.89
N LEU A 131 -3.82 14.28 -10.46
CA LEU A 131 -4.50 15.55 -10.38
C LEU A 131 -3.92 16.37 -9.23
N TYR A 132 -3.44 17.57 -9.54
CA TYR A 132 -2.95 18.51 -8.55
C TYR A 132 -4.13 19.20 -7.84
N LEU A 133 -4.24 19.00 -6.55
CA LEU A 133 -5.14 19.73 -5.66
C LEU A 133 -4.30 20.53 -4.66
N LYS A 134 -4.54 21.85 -4.59
CA LYS A 134 -3.68 22.78 -3.85
C LYS A 134 -3.48 22.40 -2.38
N ASP A 135 -4.54 21.98 -1.71
CA ASP A 135 -4.55 21.73 -0.26
C ASP A 135 -4.63 20.24 0.10
N SER A 136 -4.24 19.36 -0.82
CA SER A 136 -4.24 17.91 -0.60
C SER A 136 -2.84 17.33 -0.76
N SER A 137 -2.40 16.60 0.26
CA SER A 137 -1.18 15.76 0.19
C SER A 137 -1.42 14.49 -0.63
N ARG A 138 -2.67 14.02 -0.73
CA ARG A 138 -3.04 12.90 -1.57
C ARG A 138 -3.49 13.38 -2.94
N ALA A 139 -2.73 13.03 -3.97
CA ALA A 139 -3.07 13.29 -5.34
C ALA A 139 -4.11 12.26 -5.83
N PHE A 140 -5.14 12.74 -6.55
CA PHE A 140 -6.07 11.83 -7.21
C PHE A 140 -5.36 11.21 -8.43
N LEU A 141 -5.34 9.87 -8.48
CA LEU A 141 -4.72 9.14 -9.57
C LEU A 141 -5.56 9.25 -10.84
N ILE A 142 -4.96 9.72 -11.91
CA ILE A 142 -5.55 9.63 -13.25
C ILE A 142 -5.06 8.30 -13.85
N SER A 143 -5.97 7.35 -13.99
CA SER A 143 -5.67 6.00 -14.48
C SER A 143 -4.92 6.00 -15.81
N GLU A 144 -4.00 5.06 -15.97
CA GLU A 144 -3.32 4.82 -17.24
C GLU A 144 -4.25 4.42 -18.37
N ALA A 145 -5.43 3.89 -18.07
CA ALA A 145 -6.47 3.60 -19.04
C ALA A 145 -6.83 4.83 -19.88
N VAL A 146 -6.81 6.03 -19.29
CA VAL A 146 -7.05 7.30 -19.99
C VAL A 146 -6.02 7.51 -21.10
N ARG A 147 -4.74 7.23 -20.84
CA ARG A 147 -3.68 7.29 -21.85
C ARG A 147 -3.80 6.13 -22.85
N GLY A 148 -4.15 4.95 -22.36
CA GLY A 148 -4.40 3.77 -23.20
C GLY A 148 -5.51 4.01 -24.22
N GLU A 149 -6.53 4.78 -23.88
CA GLU A 149 -7.62 5.22 -24.78
C GLU A 149 -7.27 6.51 -25.56
N ARG A 150 -5.95 6.82 -25.65
CA ARG A 150 -5.38 7.90 -26.49
C ARG A 150 -5.69 9.32 -26.05
N ALA A 151 -5.94 9.55 -24.76
CA ALA A 151 -6.05 10.91 -24.22
C ALA A 151 -4.72 11.66 -24.34
N HIS A 152 -4.80 12.95 -24.60
CA HIS A 152 -3.65 13.84 -24.74
C HIS A 152 -3.56 14.82 -23.58
N LEU A 153 -2.33 15.12 -23.14
CA LEU A 153 -2.04 16.21 -22.26
C LEU A 153 -1.96 17.51 -23.07
N LEU A 154 -2.76 18.49 -22.69
CA LEU A 154 -2.80 19.79 -23.34
C LEU A 154 -2.29 20.88 -22.41
N GLY A 155 -1.61 21.86 -22.96
CA GLY A 155 -1.25 23.09 -22.27
C GLY A 155 -2.46 24.01 -22.04
N LYS A 156 -2.24 25.12 -21.35
CA LYS A 156 -3.27 26.16 -21.13
C LYS A 156 -3.80 26.77 -22.45
N ASP A 157 -3.01 26.71 -23.49
CA ASP A 157 -3.35 27.16 -24.86
C ASP A 157 -4.13 26.11 -25.67
N GLY A 158 -4.48 24.98 -25.05
CA GLY A 158 -5.18 23.88 -25.71
C GLY A 158 -4.31 23.03 -26.63
N LYS A 159 -3.02 23.28 -26.72
CA LYS A 159 -2.10 22.53 -27.57
C LYS A 159 -1.45 21.39 -26.84
N ARG A 160 -1.23 20.29 -27.55
CA ARG A 160 -0.45 19.16 -27.06
C ARG A 160 1.02 19.58 -26.90
N PHE A 161 1.55 19.52 -25.69
CA PHE A 161 2.94 19.92 -25.40
C PHE A 161 3.90 18.73 -25.28
N MET A 162 3.39 17.52 -25.04
CA MET A 162 4.21 16.32 -25.08
C MET A 162 4.47 15.91 -26.52
N VAL A 163 5.73 15.86 -26.89
CA VAL A 163 6.14 15.31 -28.18
C VAL A 163 5.71 13.84 -28.22
N PRO A 164 5.19 13.31 -29.33
CA PRO A 164 4.82 11.90 -29.42
C PRO A 164 6.08 11.03 -29.26
N ILE A 165 6.25 10.55 -28.04
CA ILE A 165 7.20 9.50 -27.68
C ILE A 165 6.40 8.20 -27.71
N HIS A 166 6.01 7.75 -28.86
CA HIS A 166 5.16 6.60 -29.28
C HIS A 166 3.82 7.02 -29.86
#